data_eb7cdf0b436207e138b631ff67d73163
#
_entry.id   eb7cdf0b436207e138b631ff67d73163
#
_cell.length_a   1.000
_cell.length_b   1.000
_cell.length_c   1.000
_cell.angle_alpha   90.00
_cell.angle_beta   90.00
_cell.angle_gamma   90.00
#
_symmetry.space_group_name_H-M   'P 1'
#
loop_
_entity.id
_entity.type
_entity.pdbx_description
1 polymer ?
#
loop_
_entity_poly.entity_id
_entity_poly.type
_entity_poly.pdbx_seq_one_letter_code
_entity_poly.pdbx_strand_id
1 'polypeptide(L)'
;MYAVEFLPSAARVLSKLEPPVRRRIARRIDRLAEDPRGDAVKLRGVDDVWRARAGDYRILYQVEDDRLRILVIRIGHRRDVYR
;
A
#
# COMPACT_ATOMS: atom_id res chain seq x y z
N MET A 1 -7.58 -11.28 9.46
CA MET A 1 -6.45 -10.39 9.16
C MET A 1 -5.70 -10.88 7.93
N TYR A 2 -5.28 -9.97 7.07
CA TYR A 2 -4.53 -10.30 5.86
C TYR A 2 -3.04 -10.26 6.15
N ALA A 3 -2.28 -11.19 5.58
CA ALA A 3 -0.83 -11.10 5.58
C ALA A 3 -0.38 -10.02 4.61
N VAL A 4 0.73 -9.36 4.90
CA VAL A 4 1.25 -8.28 4.05
C VAL A 4 2.57 -8.71 3.45
N GLU A 5 2.68 -8.60 2.13
CA GLU A 5 3.91 -8.83 1.39
C GLU A 5 4.20 -7.63 0.52
N PHE A 6 5.45 -7.43 0.17
CA PHE A 6 5.89 -6.29 -0.62
C PHE A 6 6.62 -6.77 -1.86
N LEU A 7 6.36 -6.14 -3.00
CA LEU A 7 7.28 -6.27 -4.12
C LEU A 7 8.64 -5.66 -3.70
N PRO A 8 9.75 -6.20 -4.20
CA PRO A 8 11.08 -5.70 -3.81
C PRO A 8 11.25 -4.20 -4.02
N SER A 9 10.71 -3.65 -5.11
CA SER A 9 10.80 -2.21 -5.37
C SER A 9 10.05 -1.39 -4.33
N ALA A 10 8.89 -1.85 -3.89
CA ALA A 10 8.11 -1.17 -2.85
C ALA A 10 8.83 -1.23 -1.50
N ALA A 11 9.37 -2.39 -1.15
CA ALA A 11 10.13 -2.56 0.09
C ALA A 11 11.35 -1.64 0.11
N ARG A 12 12.03 -1.51 -1.04
CA ARG A 12 13.20 -0.64 -1.15
C ARG A 12 12.84 0.82 -0.92
N VAL A 13 11.74 1.29 -1.52
CA VAL A 13 11.30 2.66 -1.31
C VAL A 13 11.00 2.90 0.16
N LEU A 14 10.26 2.01 0.78
CA LEU A 14 9.88 2.14 2.20
C LEU A 14 11.13 2.22 3.08
N SER A 15 12.13 1.40 2.82
CA SER A 15 13.34 1.34 3.64
C SER A 15 14.16 2.64 3.59
N LYS A 16 13.99 3.43 2.53
CA LYS A 16 14.75 4.68 2.33
C LYS A 16 14.04 5.92 2.85
N LEU A 17 12.80 5.79 3.29
CA LEU A 17 12.05 6.93 3.80
C LEU A 17 12.51 7.31 5.20
N GLU A 18 12.34 8.60 5.53
CA GLU A 18 12.62 9.09 6.87
C GLU A 18 11.80 8.32 7.90
N PRO A 19 12.36 8.03 9.08
CA PRO A 19 11.66 7.22 10.08
C PRO A 19 10.23 7.65 10.40
N PRO A 20 9.91 8.95 10.59
CA PRO A 20 8.52 9.34 10.86
C PRO A 20 7.57 9.00 9.72
N VAL A 21 8.01 9.18 8.47
CA VAL A 21 7.20 8.87 7.30
C VAL A 21 7.01 7.35 7.17
N ARG A 22 8.11 6.61 7.34
CA ARG A 22 8.09 5.16 7.29
C ARG A 22 7.12 4.58 8.31
N ARG A 23 7.14 5.09 9.55
CA ARG A 23 6.23 4.63 10.61
C ARG A 23 4.77 4.94 10.27
N ARG A 24 4.51 6.10 9.68
CA ARG A 24 3.15 6.48 9.27
C ARG A 24 2.62 5.51 8.21
N ILE A 25 3.45 5.19 7.23
CA ILE A 25 3.07 4.25 6.17
C ILE A 25 2.86 2.86 6.75
N ALA A 26 3.75 2.43 7.65
CA ALA A 26 3.63 1.11 8.27
C ALA A 26 2.31 0.99 9.06
N ARG A 27 1.94 2.02 9.82
CA ARG A 27 0.66 2.02 10.54
C ARG A 27 -0.53 1.98 9.60
N ARG A 28 -0.44 2.68 8.47
CA ARG A 28 -1.51 2.63 7.47
C ARG A 28 -1.66 1.23 6.90
N ILE A 29 -0.54 0.57 6.61
CA ILE A 29 -0.53 -0.80 6.10
C ILE A 29 -1.12 -1.76 7.13
N ASP A 30 -0.81 -1.57 8.41
CA ASP A 30 -1.39 -2.40 9.47
C ASP A 30 -2.92 -2.30 9.48
N ARG A 31 -3.46 -1.10 9.28
CA ARG A 31 -4.92 -0.93 9.18
C ARG A 31 -5.49 -1.58 7.94
N LEU A 32 -4.77 -1.54 6.82
CA LEU A 32 -5.19 -2.22 5.60
C LEU A 32 -5.22 -3.73 5.79
N ALA A 33 -4.32 -4.28 6.60
CA ALA A 33 -4.33 -5.70 6.90
C ALA A 33 -5.60 -6.12 7.65
N GLU A 34 -6.17 -5.21 8.43
CA GLU A 34 -7.43 -5.44 9.13
C GLU A 34 -8.64 -5.26 8.21
N ASP A 35 -8.59 -4.23 7.35
CA ASP A 35 -9.68 -3.87 6.45
C ASP A 35 -9.10 -3.34 5.15
N PRO A 36 -8.80 -4.22 4.18
CA PRO A 36 -8.08 -3.81 2.96
C PRO A 36 -8.86 -2.90 2.03
N ARG A 37 -10.16 -2.80 2.19
CA ARG A 37 -10.98 -1.99 1.30
C ARG A 37 -11.63 -0.79 1.96
N GLY A 38 -11.52 -0.63 3.26
CA GLY A 38 -12.21 0.38 4.06
C GLY A 38 -12.38 1.73 3.37
N ASP A 39 -11.41 2.63 3.58
CA ASP A 39 -11.44 3.96 2.95
C ASP A 39 -10.54 4.06 1.72
N ALA A 40 -10.05 2.94 1.21
CA ALA A 40 -9.21 2.90 0.02
C ALA A 40 -10.06 3.01 -1.24
N VAL A 41 -9.42 3.37 -2.34
CA VAL A 41 -10.06 3.56 -3.63
C VAL A 41 -9.57 2.49 -4.61
N LYS A 42 -10.52 1.82 -5.27
CA LYS A 42 -10.18 0.84 -6.29
C LYS A 42 -9.74 1.54 -7.56
N LEU A 43 -8.64 1.10 -8.15
CA LEU A 43 -8.15 1.66 -9.40
C LEU A 43 -8.94 1.09 -10.57
N ARG A 44 -9.25 1.95 -11.56
CA ARG A 44 -9.96 1.53 -12.76
C ARG A 44 -8.99 0.83 -13.72
N GLY A 45 -9.50 -0.20 -14.38
CA GLY A 45 -8.76 -0.88 -15.44
C GLY A 45 -7.65 -1.80 -14.95
N VAL A 46 -7.51 -1.98 -13.66
CA VAL A 46 -6.52 -2.88 -13.07
C VAL A 46 -7.22 -3.75 -12.03
N ASP A 47 -7.21 -5.06 -12.24
CA ASP A 47 -7.93 -6.00 -11.38
C ASP A 47 -7.37 -6.00 -9.96
N ASP A 48 -8.28 -5.83 -8.99
CA ASP A 48 -8.00 -5.96 -7.56
C ASP A 48 -6.86 -5.08 -7.03
N VAL A 49 -6.56 -3.97 -7.73
CA VAL A 49 -5.57 -3.01 -7.27
C VAL A 49 -6.26 -1.83 -6.61
N TRP A 50 -5.79 -1.46 -5.44
CA TRP A 50 -6.36 -0.44 -4.60
C TRP A 50 -5.31 0.60 -4.24
N ARG A 51 -5.77 1.79 -3.92
CA ARG A 51 -4.92 2.89 -3.49
C ARG A 51 -5.35 3.34 -2.10
N ALA A 52 -4.38 3.44 -1.21
CA ALA A 52 -4.57 4.02 0.11
C ALA A 52 -3.66 5.22 0.28
N ARG A 53 -4.07 6.13 1.14
CA ARG A 53 -3.35 7.36 1.39
C ARG A 53 -2.69 7.31 2.77
N ALA A 54 -1.46 7.79 2.86
CA ALA A 54 -0.74 7.97 4.12
C ALA A 54 -0.02 9.32 4.06
N GLY A 55 -0.70 10.40 4.52
CA GLY A 55 -0.20 11.76 4.35
C GLY A 55 -0.09 12.09 2.87
N ASP A 56 1.10 12.54 2.44
CA ASP A 56 1.37 12.86 1.04
C ASP A 56 1.79 11.65 0.23
N TYR A 57 1.78 10.47 0.82
CA TYR A 57 2.19 9.24 0.15
C TYR A 57 0.99 8.42 -0.27
N ARG A 58 1.18 7.66 -1.34
CA ARG A 58 0.19 6.72 -1.86
C ARG A 58 0.77 5.31 -1.76
N ILE A 59 -0.11 4.38 -1.40
CA ILE A 59 0.23 2.95 -1.34
C ILE A 59 -0.67 2.27 -2.36
N LEU A 60 -0.07 1.64 -3.36
CA LEU A 60 -0.81 0.79 -4.30
C LEU A 60 -0.62 -0.65 -3.89
N TYR A 61 -1.70 -1.39 -3.80
CA TYR A 61 -1.64 -2.77 -3.34
C TYR A 61 -2.73 -3.59 -4.00
N GLN A 62 -2.48 -4.88 -4.08
CA GLN A 62 -3.42 -5.86 -4.61
C GLN A 62 -3.98 -6.67 -3.45
N VAL A 63 -5.28 -6.98 -3.49
CA VAL A 63 -5.94 -7.76 -2.45
C VAL A 63 -6.23 -9.14 -3.01
N GLU A 64 -5.73 -10.16 -2.33
CA GLU A 64 -5.96 -11.56 -2.71
C GLU A 64 -6.77 -12.23 -1.60
N ASP A 65 -8.08 -12.22 -1.76
CA ASP A 65 -9.00 -12.72 -0.72
C ASP A 65 -8.84 -14.21 -0.46
N ASP A 66 -8.61 -14.99 -1.51
CA ASP A 66 -8.47 -16.43 -1.41
C ASP A 66 -7.24 -16.83 -0.60
N ARG A 67 -6.23 -15.97 -0.53
CA ARG A 67 -5.00 -16.20 0.22
C ARG A 67 -4.92 -15.35 1.48
N LEU A 68 -5.89 -14.49 1.73
CA LEU A 68 -5.87 -13.51 2.82
C LEU A 68 -4.56 -12.74 2.82
N ARG A 69 -4.18 -12.21 1.65
CA ARG A 69 -2.91 -11.54 1.43
C ARG A 69 -3.11 -10.19 0.76
N ILE A 70 -2.33 -9.20 1.21
CA ILE A 70 -2.17 -7.92 0.54
C ILE A 70 -0.76 -7.87 -0.03
N LEU A 71 -0.64 -7.60 -1.32
CA LEU A 71 0.65 -7.41 -1.97
C LEU A 71 0.84 -5.92 -2.24
N VAL A 72 1.78 -5.30 -1.53
CA VAL A 72 2.10 -3.88 -1.76
C VAL A 72 2.99 -3.79 -2.98
N ILE A 73 2.49 -3.17 -4.04
CA ILE A 73 3.18 -3.10 -5.32
C ILE A 73 3.91 -1.78 -5.54
N ARG A 74 3.45 -0.69 -4.91
CA ARG A 74 4.11 0.59 -5.08
C ARG A 74 3.85 1.49 -3.89
N ILE A 75 4.90 2.22 -3.47
CA ILE A 75 4.81 3.27 -2.47
C ILE A 75 5.50 4.49 -3.08
N GLY A 76 4.85 5.64 -3.05
CA GLY A 76 5.45 6.85 -3.58
C GLY A 76 4.75 8.10 -3.13
N HIS A 77 5.45 9.22 -3.28
CA HIS A 77 4.86 10.52 -3.04
C HIS A 77 3.74 10.74 -4.05
N ARG A 78 2.70 11.48 -3.65
CA ARG A 78 1.52 11.70 -4.50
C ARG A 78 1.85 12.22 -5.90
N ARG A 79 3.00 12.90 -6.04
CA ARG A 79 3.44 13.44 -7.33
C ARG A 79 4.05 12.39 -8.24
N ASP A 80 4.51 11.27 -7.68
CA ASP A 80 5.31 10.29 -8.41
C ASP A 80 4.60 8.99 -8.70
N VAL A 81 3.55 8.67 -7.94
CA VAL A 81 2.88 7.36 -8.01
C VAL A 81 2.21 7.12 -9.36
N TYR A 82 1.78 8.18 -10.04
CA TYR A 82 1.04 8.08 -11.29
C TYR A 82 1.87 8.40 -12.53
N ARG A 83 3.15 8.46 -12.38
CA ARG A 83 4.04 8.68 -13.53
C ARG A 83 4.44 7.38 -14.19
#